data_277825fb994f19131d9d2fdfec128cbc
#
_entry.id   277825fb994f19131d9d2fdfec128cbc
#
_cell.length_a   1.000
_cell.length_b   1.000
_cell.length_c   1.000
_cell.angle_alpha   90.00
_cell.angle_beta   90.00
_cell.angle_gamma   90.00
#
_symmetry.space_group_name_H-M   'P 1'
#
loop_
_entity.id
_entity.type
_entity.pdbx_description
1 polymer ?
#
loop_
_entity_poly.entity_id
_entity_poly.type
_entity_poly.pdbx_seq_one_letter_code
_entity_poly.pdbx_strand_id
1 'polypeptide(L)'
;MMKKQQGIVLLISLIILIAMTLAGIAMVRSIDTGNIISGNLAFKQSSLAAADRGIQEAFVWLNNNRTVLANSDLSNGYFSSISGDFTGFGDTDWDNAKSVGAADAAGNSVEYVIHRLCTQPDTEYNGSNAGVANECSTSEASSPASNASVGSSAQVGASVYNTSPMVYYRITARVKGPRNTTSITQATVLIPI
;
A
#
# COMPACT_ATOMS: atom_id res chain seq x y z
N MET A 1 48.86 -37.02 55.00
CA MET A 1 47.51 -37.57 54.88
C MET A 1 46.78 -36.86 53.68
N MET A 2 46.76 -37.47 52.50
CA MET A 2 46.03 -36.96 51.33
C MET A 2 44.55 -37.30 51.50
N LYS A 3 43.70 -36.30 51.71
CA LYS A 3 42.27 -36.51 51.74
C LYS A 3 41.82 -36.92 50.36
N LYS A 4 41.15 -38.04 50.22
CA LYS A 4 40.53 -38.52 48.96
C LYS A 4 39.34 -37.64 48.59
N GLN A 5 39.58 -36.73 47.63
CA GLN A 5 38.47 -35.89 47.02
C GLN A 5 37.87 -36.61 45.80
N GLN A 6 37.27 -37.76 45.97
CA GLN A 6 36.78 -38.57 44.85
C GLN A 6 35.33 -38.27 44.39
N GLY A 7 34.58 -37.45 45.10
CA GLY A 7 33.19 -37.15 44.73
C GLY A 7 32.95 -35.79 44.05
N ILE A 8 33.79 -34.79 44.35
CA ILE A 8 33.59 -33.40 43.92
C ILE A 8 33.85 -33.20 42.43
N VAL A 9 34.85 -33.91 41.87
CA VAL A 9 35.20 -33.81 40.44
C VAL A 9 34.08 -34.29 39.55
N LEU A 10 33.38 -35.36 39.92
CA LEU A 10 32.24 -35.88 39.16
C LEU A 10 31.05 -34.91 39.18
N LEU A 11 30.80 -34.23 40.29
CA LEU A 11 29.74 -33.24 40.42
C LEU A 11 30.05 -32.00 39.59
N ILE A 12 31.30 -31.52 39.61
CA ILE A 12 31.73 -30.37 38.80
C ILE A 12 31.67 -30.71 37.30
N SER A 13 32.10 -31.89 36.89
CA SER A 13 32.02 -32.30 35.47
C SER A 13 30.59 -32.44 34.98
N LEU A 14 29.65 -32.88 35.81
CA LEU A 14 28.25 -32.93 35.51
C LEU A 14 27.64 -31.54 35.31
N ILE A 15 27.94 -30.59 36.19
CA ILE A 15 27.47 -29.21 36.07
C ILE A 15 28.03 -28.55 34.80
N ILE A 16 29.28 -28.72 34.46
CA ILE A 16 29.90 -28.20 33.26
C ILE A 16 29.21 -28.78 32.01
N LEU A 17 28.95 -30.08 32.00
CA LEU A 17 28.29 -30.75 30.89
C LEU A 17 26.87 -30.21 30.68
N ILE A 18 26.12 -30.04 31.77
CA ILE A 18 24.74 -29.44 31.69
C ILE A 18 24.83 -27.99 31.20
N ALA A 19 25.75 -27.19 31.68
CA ALA A 19 25.94 -25.81 31.25
C ALA A 19 26.29 -25.73 29.76
N MET A 20 27.19 -26.58 29.27
CA MET A 20 27.55 -26.62 27.84
C MET A 20 26.37 -27.06 26.95
N THR A 21 25.60 -28.07 27.39
CA THR A 21 24.43 -28.50 26.61
C THR A 21 23.34 -27.43 26.55
N LEU A 22 23.07 -26.73 27.65
CA LEU A 22 22.12 -25.62 27.66
C LEU A 22 22.56 -24.44 26.76
N ALA A 23 23.87 -24.12 26.81
CA ALA A 23 24.44 -23.09 25.92
C ALA A 23 24.32 -23.47 24.43
N GLY A 24 24.60 -24.75 24.10
CA GLY A 24 24.41 -25.26 22.74
C GLY A 24 22.97 -25.17 22.25
N ILE A 25 22.01 -25.58 23.07
CA ILE A 25 20.58 -25.48 22.73
C ILE A 25 20.15 -23.99 22.54
N ALA A 26 20.60 -23.10 23.40
CA ALA A 26 20.32 -21.68 23.29
C ALA A 26 20.83 -21.07 21.96
N MET A 27 22.03 -21.47 21.55
CA MET A 27 22.63 -21.03 20.29
C MET A 27 21.82 -21.52 19.06
N VAL A 28 21.44 -22.79 19.04
CA VAL A 28 20.60 -23.34 17.94
C VAL A 28 19.26 -22.62 17.85
N ARG A 29 18.57 -22.38 18.97
CA ARG A 29 17.32 -21.64 18.99
C ARG A 29 17.46 -20.21 18.47
N SER A 30 18.57 -19.54 18.77
CA SER A 30 18.85 -18.19 18.29
C SER A 30 19.00 -18.17 16.76
N ILE A 31 19.70 -19.15 16.19
CA ILE A 31 19.87 -19.28 14.73
C ILE A 31 18.55 -19.57 14.05
N ASP A 32 17.74 -20.49 14.57
CA ASP A 32 16.43 -20.85 14.01
C ASP A 32 15.48 -19.65 13.99
N THR A 33 15.43 -18.89 15.10
CA THR A 33 14.63 -17.67 15.17
C THR A 33 15.09 -16.62 14.17
N GLY A 34 16.40 -16.43 14.03
CA GLY A 34 17.01 -15.52 13.05
C GLY A 34 16.63 -15.90 11.61
N ASN A 35 16.67 -17.18 11.26
CA ASN A 35 16.28 -17.68 9.94
C ASN A 35 14.80 -17.46 9.63
N ILE A 36 13.92 -17.69 10.62
CA ILE A 36 12.47 -17.46 10.47
C ILE A 36 12.19 -15.96 10.25
N ILE A 37 12.79 -15.08 11.03
CA ILE A 37 12.63 -13.64 10.91
C ILE A 37 13.14 -13.15 9.54
N SER A 38 14.33 -13.60 9.13
CA SER A 38 14.92 -13.24 7.85
C SER A 38 14.05 -13.70 6.67
N GLY A 39 13.52 -14.93 6.73
CA GLY A 39 12.61 -15.46 5.72
C GLY A 39 11.31 -14.63 5.63
N ASN A 40 10.69 -14.32 6.76
CA ASN A 40 9.48 -13.50 6.79
C ASN A 40 9.73 -12.07 6.26
N LEU A 41 10.89 -11.49 6.57
CA LEU A 41 11.27 -10.17 6.07
C LEU A 41 11.48 -10.18 4.55
N ALA A 42 12.13 -11.22 4.02
CA ALA A 42 12.31 -11.39 2.57
C ALA A 42 10.96 -11.50 1.84
N PHE A 43 10.01 -12.28 2.36
CA PHE A 43 8.65 -12.35 1.80
C PHE A 43 7.94 -11.00 1.85
N LYS A 44 8.04 -10.27 2.96
CA LYS A 44 7.43 -8.94 3.09
C LYS A 44 8.02 -7.94 2.09
N GLN A 45 9.33 -7.94 1.89
CA GLN A 45 9.99 -7.08 0.91
C GLN A 45 9.59 -7.45 -0.52
N SER A 46 9.53 -8.75 -0.84
CA SER A 46 9.06 -9.23 -2.14
C SER A 46 7.62 -8.81 -2.41
N SER A 47 6.71 -8.97 -1.44
CA SER A 47 5.31 -8.57 -1.60
C SER A 47 5.15 -7.06 -1.74
N LEU A 48 5.97 -6.26 -1.05
CA LEU A 48 5.94 -4.80 -1.19
C LEU A 48 6.38 -4.36 -2.58
N ALA A 49 7.48 -4.94 -3.11
CA ALA A 49 7.93 -4.66 -4.48
C ALA A 49 6.90 -5.09 -5.54
N ALA A 50 6.18 -6.19 -5.29
CA ALA A 50 5.09 -6.63 -6.15
C ALA A 50 3.89 -5.66 -6.08
N ALA A 51 3.55 -5.13 -4.89
CA ALA A 51 2.49 -4.14 -4.71
C ALA A 51 2.78 -2.83 -5.46
N ASP A 52 4.04 -2.37 -5.44
CA ASP A 52 4.45 -1.17 -6.18
C ASP A 52 4.19 -1.31 -7.68
N ARG A 53 4.41 -2.50 -8.26
CA ARG A 53 4.05 -2.78 -9.65
C ARG A 53 2.54 -2.63 -9.89
N GLY A 54 1.70 -3.10 -8.95
CA GLY A 54 0.25 -2.94 -9.03
C GLY A 54 -0.17 -1.46 -8.99
N ILE A 55 0.40 -0.69 -8.08
CA ILE A 55 0.15 0.75 -7.96
C ILE A 55 0.59 1.48 -9.24
N GLN A 56 1.74 1.14 -9.79
CA GLN A 56 2.26 1.76 -11.01
C GLN A 56 1.36 1.46 -12.21
N GLU A 57 0.88 0.23 -12.39
CA GLU A 57 -0.03 -0.14 -13.47
C GLU A 57 -1.37 0.59 -13.35
N ALA A 58 -1.93 0.66 -12.15
CA ALA A 58 -3.14 1.43 -11.86
C ALA A 58 -2.97 2.93 -12.17
N PHE A 59 -1.82 3.50 -11.82
CA PHE A 59 -1.49 4.89 -12.12
C PHE A 59 -1.37 5.15 -13.62
N VAL A 60 -0.72 4.26 -14.36
CA VAL A 60 -0.63 4.34 -15.83
C VAL A 60 -2.01 4.25 -16.46
N TRP A 61 -2.87 3.34 -15.97
CA TRP A 61 -4.23 3.22 -16.44
C TRP A 61 -5.02 4.53 -16.21
N LEU A 62 -4.95 5.11 -15.02
CA LEU A 62 -5.58 6.41 -14.70
C LEU A 62 -5.13 7.51 -15.66
N ASN A 63 -3.82 7.62 -15.92
CA ASN A 63 -3.28 8.64 -16.81
C ASN A 63 -3.76 8.48 -18.26
N ASN A 64 -3.94 7.24 -18.71
CA ASN A 64 -4.36 6.95 -20.08
C ASN A 64 -5.89 7.13 -20.29
N ASN A 65 -6.68 7.12 -19.21
CA ASN A 65 -8.14 7.13 -19.26
C ASN A 65 -8.76 8.41 -18.65
N ARG A 66 -8.02 9.51 -18.56
CA ARG A 66 -8.45 10.76 -17.89
C ARG A 66 -9.82 11.27 -18.33
N THR A 67 -10.17 11.11 -19.59
CA THR A 67 -11.41 11.64 -20.18
C THR A 67 -12.67 10.84 -19.84
N VAL A 68 -12.53 9.65 -19.26
CA VAL A 68 -13.65 8.73 -18.95
C VAL A 68 -13.80 8.45 -17.47
N LEU A 69 -13.00 9.11 -16.61
CA LEU A 69 -12.99 8.88 -15.15
C LEU A 69 -14.26 9.37 -14.42
N ALA A 70 -15.23 9.96 -15.13
CA ALA A 70 -16.52 10.27 -14.54
C ALA A 70 -17.31 8.99 -14.21
N ASN A 71 -17.18 7.95 -15.02
CA ASN A 71 -17.92 6.70 -14.89
C ASN A 71 -17.03 5.58 -14.37
N SER A 72 -17.63 4.66 -13.60
CA SER A 72 -16.94 3.47 -13.10
C SER A 72 -16.60 2.49 -14.22
N ASP A 73 -15.43 1.86 -14.16
CA ASP A 73 -15.03 0.76 -15.04
C ASP A 73 -14.60 -0.44 -14.18
N LEU A 74 -15.58 -1.23 -13.81
CA LEU A 74 -15.39 -2.39 -12.94
C LEU A 74 -14.50 -3.46 -13.58
N SER A 75 -14.41 -3.50 -14.91
CA SER A 75 -13.54 -4.46 -15.63
C SER A 75 -12.06 -4.12 -15.45
N ASN A 76 -11.74 -2.89 -15.13
CA ASN A 76 -10.40 -2.40 -14.83
C ASN A 76 -10.20 -2.04 -13.34
N GLY A 77 -11.12 -2.47 -12.47
CA GLY A 77 -11.02 -2.24 -11.04
C GLY A 77 -11.21 -0.78 -10.63
N TYR A 78 -11.91 0.03 -11.46
CA TYR A 78 -12.07 1.45 -11.22
C TYR A 78 -13.48 1.78 -10.74
N PHE A 79 -13.56 2.49 -9.61
CA PHE A 79 -14.78 3.02 -9.00
C PHE A 79 -14.74 4.55 -9.00
N SER A 80 -15.78 5.17 -9.58
CA SER A 80 -15.87 6.62 -9.70
C SER A 80 -16.23 7.34 -8.40
N SER A 81 -16.42 6.61 -7.28
CA SER A 81 -16.69 7.17 -5.96
C SER A 81 -16.09 6.30 -4.85
N ILE A 82 -16.09 6.84 -3.63
CA ILE A 82 -15.76 6.08 -2.40
C ILE A 82 -17.02 5.56 -1.70
N SER A 83 -18.21 5.73 -2.30
CA SER A 83 -19.46 5.22 -1.75
C SER A 83 -19.41 3.69 -1.77
N GLY A 84 -19.39 3.08 -0.59
CA GLY A 84 -19.36 1.64 -0.39
C GLY A 84 -18.49 1.27 0.80
N ASP A 85 -18.71 0.08 1.30
CA ASP A 85 -18.04 -0.44 2.49
C ASP A 85 -16.65 -1.03 2.17
N PHE A 86 -15.92 -0.45 1.18
CA PHE A 86 -14.58 -0.93 0.83
C PHE A 86 -13.64 -0.75 2.01
N THR A 87 -13.34 -1.83 2.69
CA THR A 87 -12.39 -1.89 3.80
C THR A 87 -10.98 -2.31 3.35
N GLY A 88 -10.89 -3.00 2.21
CA GLY A 88 -9.69 -3.65 1.71
C GLY A 88 -9.41 -5.02 2.36
N PHE A 89 -10.19 -5.40 3.36
CA PHE A 89 -9.99 -6.65 4.12
C PHE A 89 -11.07 -7.70 3.85
N GLY A 90 -12.24 -7.30 3.34
CA GLY A 90 -13.30 -8.22 2.93
C GLY A 90 -12.98 -8.92 1.62
N ASP A 91 -13.41 -10.18 1.46
CA ASP A 91 -13.21 -10.90 0.20
C ASP A 91 -14.01 -10.27 -0.95
N THR A 92 -15.21 -9.78 -0.69
CA THR A 92 -16.08 -9.11 -1.67
C THR A 92 -15.54 -7.76 -2.15
N ASP A 93 -14.67 -7.12 -1.37
CA ASP A 93 -14.01 -5.87 -1.76
C ASP A 93 -13.17 -6.01 -3.04
N TRP A 94 -12.80 -7.25 -3.40
CA TRP A 94 -11.90 -7.55 -4.50
C TRP A 94 -12.56 -8.24 -5.69
N ASP A 95 -13.88 -8.39 -5.69
CA ASP A 95 -14.62 -9.06 -6.78
C ASP A 95 -14.42 -8.40 -8.14
N ASN A 96 -14.24 -7.08 -8.15
CA ASN A 96 -13.98 -6.30 -9.36
C ASN A 96 -12.51 -5.82 -9.44
N ALA A 97 -11.60 -6.44 -8.71
CA ALA A 97 -10.20 -6.06 -8.75
C ALA A 97 -9.55 -6.43 -10.09
N LYS A 98 -8.69 -5.56 -10.59
CA LYS A 98 -7.89 -5.82 -11.78
C LYS A 98 -6.63 -6.60 -11.41
N SER A 99 -6.45 -7.76 -12.02
CA SER A 99 -5.21 -8.53 -11.89
C SER A 99 -4.08 -7.96 -12.74
N VAL A 100 -2.88 -7.93 -12.19
CA VAL A 100 -1.66 -7.42 -12.82
C VAL A 100 -0.84 -8.58 -13.36
N GLY A 101 -1.17 -9.02 -14.56
CA GLY A 101 -0.45 -10.10 -15.23
C GLY A 101 -0.49 -11.44 -14.48
N ALA A 102 0.48 -12.31 -14.78
CA ALA A 102 0.68 -13.57 -14.07
C ALA A 102 1.47 -13.37 -12.77
N ALA A 103 1.42 -14.37 -11.89
CA ALA A 103 2.25 -14.37 -10.69
C ALA A 103 3.74 -14.22 -11.04
N ASP A 104 4.47 -13.51 -10.19
CA ASP A 104 5.90 -13.32 -10.37
C ASP A 104 6.71 -14.60 -10.03
N ALA A 105 8.04 -14.55 -10.25
CA ALA A 105 8.92 -15.68 -9.97
C ALA A 105 8.96 -16.08 -8.48
N ALA A 106 8.56 -15.18 -7.57
CA ALA A 106 8.44 -15.46 -6.14
C ALA A 106 7.06 -16.04 -5.77
N GLY A 107 6.14 -16.16 -6.73
CA GLY A 107 4.79 -16.67 -6.53
C GLY A 107 3.80 -15.63 -6.01
N ASN A 108 4.10 -14.32 -6.12
CA ASN A 108 3.17 -13.26 -5.75
C ASN A 108 2.21 -12.97 -6.92
N SER A 109 0.92 -13.01 -6.67
CA SER A 109 -0.11 -12.49 -7.56
C SER A 109 -0.57 -11.12 -7.06
N VAL A 110 -0.73 -10.16 -7.97
CA VAL A 110 -1.07 -8.78 -7.66
C VAL A 110 -2.40 -8.43 -8.28
N GLU A 111 -3.24 -7.76 -7.53
CA GLU A 111 -4.49 -7.18 -8.00
C GLU A 111 -4.67 -5.79 -7.39
N TYR A 112 -5.38 -4.91 -8.08
CA TYR A 112 -5.63 -3.57 -7.57
C TYR A 112 -7.07 -3.12 -7.78
N VAL A 113 -7.46 -2.15 -6.95
CA VAL A 113 -8.71 -1.38 -7.07
C VAL A 113 -8.38 0.10 -6.98
N ILE A 114 -9.10 0.90 -7.73
CA ILE A 114 -8.95 2.36 -7.76
C ILE A 114 -10.29 2.98 -7.35
N HIS A 115 -10.25 3.90 -6.39
CA HIS A 115 -11.41 4.70 -5.99
C HIS A 115 -11.13 6.17 -6.24
N ARG A 116 -12.01 6.85 -6.98
CA ARG A 116 -12.02 8.30 -7.02
C ARG A 116 -12.58 8.81 -5.70
N LEU A 117 -11.89 9.78 -5.07
CA LEU A 117 -12.31 10.33 -3.79
C LEU A 117 -13.45 11.33 -3.97
N CYS A 118 -14.59 10.85 -4.44
CA CYS A 118 -15.84 11.57 -4.66
C CYS A 118 -17.00 10.84 -3.97
N THR A 119 -18.08 11.57 -3.65
CA THR A 119 -19.22 11.02 -2.92
C THR A 119 -20.26 10.37 -3.84
N GLN A 120 -20.43 10.86 -5.08
CA GLN A 120 -21.44 10.37 -5.99
C GLN A 120 -20.82 9.48 -7.09
N PRO A 121 -21.35 8.25 -7.30
CA PRO A 121 -20.90 7.40 -8.39
C PRO A 121 -21.36 7.96 -9.75
N ASP A 122 -20.60 7.62 -10.78
CA ASP A 122 -20.90 7.88 -12.19
C ASP A 122 -21.33 9.32 -12.48
N THR A 123 -20.63 10.27 -11.83
CA THR A 123 -20.94 11.70 -11.87
C THR A 123 -19.65 12.48 -12.09
N GLU A 124 -19.71 13.55 -12.88
CA GLU A 124 -18.60 14.49 -13.05
C GLU A 124 -18.13 15.05 -11.68
N TYR A 125 -16.88 15.45 -11.57
CA TYR A 125 -16.30 15.92 -10.31
C TYR A 125 -16.99 17.16 -9.72
N ASN A 126 -17.59 17.98 -10.57
CA ASN A 126 -18.35 19.19 -10.23
C ASN A 126 -19.85 19.07 -10.57
N GLY A 127 -20.31 17.86 -10.86
CA GLY A 127 -21.68 17.55 -11.24
C GLY A 127 -22.59 17.28 -10.04
N SER A 128 -23.82 16.85 -10.34
CA SER A 128 -24.77 16.40 -9.34
C SER A 128 -25.51 15.17 -9.84
N ASN A 129 -25.85 14.26 -8.93
CA ASN A 129 -26.68 13.10 -9.21
C ASN A 129 -27.95 13.18 -8.35
N ALA A 130 -29.12 13.07 -8.99
CA ALA A 130 -30.41 13.18 -8.33
C ALA A 130 -30.59 14.44 -7.44
N GLY A 131 -29.95 15.56 -7.82
CA GLY A 131 -29.98 16.81 -7.05
C GLY A 131 -29.00 16.90 -5.89
N VAL A 132 -28.16 15.87 -5.69
CA VAL A 132 -27.09 15.87 -4.71
C VAL A 132 -25.77 16.19 -5.40
N ALA A 133 -25.09 17.25 -4.95
CA ALA A 133 -23.79 17.63 -5.49
C ALA A 133 -22.75 16.53 -5.25
N ASN A 134 -21.89 16.30 -6.24
CA ASN A 134 -20.77 15.41 -6.10
C ASN A 134 -19.61 16.15 -5.41
N GLU A 135 -19.34 15.79 -4.16
CA GLU A 135 -18.23 16.34 -3.39
C GLU A 135 -17.00 15.48 -3.62
N CYS A 136 -15.97 16.06 -4.23
CA CYS A 136 -14.70 15.39 -4.50
C CYS A 136 -13.56 16.03 -3.71
N SER A 137 -12.62 15.21 -3.27
CA SER A 137 -11.32 15.73 -2.80
C SER A 137 -10.54 16.24 -4.01
N THR A 138 -10.37 17.54 -4.09
CA THR A 138 -9.65 18.20 -5.19
C THR A 138 -8.45 19.00 -4.67
N SER A 139 -7.43 19.11 -5.50
CA SER A 139 -6.45 20.17 -5.36
C SER A 139 -6.99 21.38 -6.11
N GLU A 140 -7.20 22.47 -5.41
CA GLU A 140 -7.69 23.69 -6.06
C GLU A 140 -6.69 24.17 -7.10
N ALA A 141 -7.19 24.43 -8.31
CA ALA A 141 -6.48 25.28 -9.24
C ALA A 141 -6.33 26.65 -8.57
N SER A 142 -5.11 27.15 -8.43
CA SER A 142 -4.92 28.53 -8.01
C SER A 142 -5.61 29.42 -9.04
N SER A 143 -6.83 29.84 -8.76
CA SER A 143 -7.47 30.91 -9.51
C SER A 143 -6.53 32.10 -9.44
N PRO A 144 -6.19 32.72 -10.58
CA PRO A 144 -5.54 34.02 -10.52
C PRO A 144 -6.48 34.89 -9.69
N ALA A 145 -5.96 35.39 -8.58
CA ALA A 145 -6.76 36.20 -7.67
C ALA A 145 -7.33 37.37 -8.47
N SER A 146 -8.61 37.27 -8.82
CA SER A 146 -9.38 38.35 -9.44
C SER A 146 -9.45 39.58 -8.55
N ASN A 147 -8.91 39.51 -7.34
CA ASN A 147 -8.85 40.54 -6.30
C ASN A 147 -7.40 40.79 -5.83
N ALA A 148 -6.41 40.69 -6.73
CA ALA A 148 -5.06 41.10 -6.39
C ALA A 148 -5.10 42.58 -5.93
N SER A 149 -4.88 42.78 -4.64
CA SER A 149 -4.78 44.12 -4.02
C SER A 149 -3.68 44.91 -4.70
N VAL A 150 -3.93 46.21 -4.92
CA VAL A 150 -2.94 47.14 -5.49
C VAL A 150 -1.62 47.00 -4.70
N GLY A 151 -0.53 46.62 -5.39
CA GLY A 151 0.77 46.37 -4.77
C GLY A 151 1.18 44.91 -4.58
N SER A 152 0.35 43.93 -4.97
CA SER A 152 0.76 42.52 -4.98
C SER A 152 1.60 42.20 -6.23
N SER A 153 2.53 41.25 -6.12
CA SER A 153 3.36 40.78 -7.24
C SER A 153 2.56 40.09 -8.36
N ALA A 154 1.25 39.91 -8.19
CA ALA A 154 0.33 39.41 -9.19
C ALA A 154 -0.21 40.47 -10.15
N GLN A 155 0.28 41.72 -10.07
CA GLN A 155 -0.11 42.82 -10.98
C GLN A 155 0.63 42.75 -12.31
N VAL A 156 -0.07 43.21 -13.34
CA VAL A 156 0.33 43.50 -14.74
C VAL A 156 1.65 42.86 -15.19
N GLY A 157 1.54 41.73 -15.89
CA GLY A 157 2.67 41.00 -16.46
C GLY A 157 3.15 39.81 -15.64
N ALA A 158 2.56 39.49 -14.49
CA ALA A 158 2.80 38.25 -13.78
C ALA A 158 2.25 37.06 -14.60
N SER A 159 3.04 36.01 -14.74
CA SER A 159 2.61 34.79 -15.39
C SER A 159 1.43 34.19 -14.62
N VAL A 160 0.28 34.15 -15.26
CA VAL A 160 -0.88 33.46 -14.71
C VAL A 160 -0.67 31.96 -14.94
N TYR A 161 -0.27 31.25 -13.92
CA TYR A 161 -0.24 29.80 -13.94
C TYR A 161 -1.67 29.28 -13.78
N ASN A 162 -2.34 28.96 -14.89
CA ASN A 162 -3.58 28.21 -14.88
C ASN A 162 -3.23 26.74 -14.61
N THR A 163 -3.38 26.31 -13.37
CA THR A 163 -3.31 24.88 -13.05
C THR A 163 -4.69 24.28 -13.31
N SER A 164 -4.74 23.20 -14.07
CA SER A 164 -5.97 22.40 -14.18
C SER A 164 -6.36 21.85 -12.80
N PRO A 165 -7.65 21.84 -12.46
CA PRO A 165 -8.09 21.18 -11.23
C PRO A 165 -7.67 19.72 -11.26
N MET A 166 -7.27 19.21 -10.10
CA MET A 166 -6.86 17.80 -9.95
C MET A 166 -7.77 17.13 -8.94
N VAL A 167 -8.12 15.90 -9.20
CA VAL A 167 -8.89 15.06 -8.27
C VAL A 167 -7.98 14.00 -7.65
N TYR A 168 -8.23 13.69 -6.39
CA TYR A 168 -7.54 12.63 -5.67
C TYR A 168 -8.16 11.27 -5.98
N TYR A 169 -7.29 10.29 -6.19
CA TYR A 169 -7.63 8.88 -6.37
C TYR A 169 -6.86 8.05 -5.35
N ARG A 170 -7.53 7.05 -4.79
CA ARG A 170 -6.92 6.06 -3.91
C ARG A 170 -6.74 4.76 -4.68
N ILE A 171 -5.51 4.32 -4.82
CA ILE A 171 -5.15 3.03 -5.38
C ILE A 171 -4.88 2.09 -4.22
N THR A 172 -5.55 0.96 -4.18
CA THR A 172 -5.31 -0.10 -3.20
C THR A 172 -4.85 -1.34 -3.96
N ALA A 173 -3.63 -1.80 -3.68
CA ALA A 173 -3.07 -3.02 -4.24
C ALA A 173 -3.05 -4.13 -3.19
N ARG A 174 -3.51 -5.31 -3.57
CA ARG A 174 -3.43 -6.54 -2.78
C ARG A 174 -2.47 -7.50 -3.46
N VAL A 175 -1.56 -8.02 -2.68
CA VAL A 175 -0.62 -9.07 -3.11
C VAL A 175 -0.93 -10.35 -2.34
N LYS A 176 -1.21 -11.40 -3.07
CA LYS A 176 -1.33 -12.77 -2.53
C LYS A 176 -0.01 -13.49 -2.83
N GLY A 177 0.74 -13.75 -1.79
CA GLY A 177 2.04 -14.42 -1.87
C GLY A 177 1.96 -15.91 -1.51
N PRO A 178 3.08 -16.61 -1.58
CA PRO A 178 3.16 -18.02 -1.18
C PRO A 178 2.77 -18.22 0.28
N ARG A 179 2.36 -19.43 0.64
CA ARG A 179 1.91 -19.82 1.98
C ARG A 179 0.70 -19.00 2.49
N ASN A 180 -0.18 -18.58 1.57
CA ASN A 180 -1.38 -17.81 1.91
C ASN A 180 -1.09 -16.48 2.61
N THR A 181 0.04 -15.86 2.30
CA THR A 181 0.38 -14.52 2.81
C THR A 181 -0.36 -13.46 2.00
N THR A 182 -0.93 -12.47 2.67
CA THR A 182 -1.59 -11.33 2.02
C THR A 182 -0.95 -10.04 2.48
N SER A 183 -0.70 -9.14 1.53
CA SER A 183 -0.18 -7.80 1.79
C SER A 183 -1.06 -6.79 1.07
N ILE A 184 -1.43 -5.72 1.76
CA ILE A 184 -2.24 -4.63 1.18
C ILE A 184 -1.46 -3.34 1.31
N THR A 185 -1.37 -2.60 0.20
CA THR A 185 -0.69 -1.30 0.14
C THR A 185 -1.62 -0.30 -0.52
N GLN A 186 -1.65 0.91 0.01
CA GLN A 186 -2.45 2.01 -0.53
C GLN A 186 -1.57 3.19 -0.92
N ALA A 187 -1.91 3.81 -2.04
CA ALA A 187 -1.34 5.07 -2.49
C ALA A 187 -2.44 6.04 -2.86
N THR A 188 -2.24 7.32 -2.58
CA THR A 188 -3.11 8.40 -3.02
C THR A 188 -2.39 9.19 -4.09
N VAL A 189 -3.04 9.40 -5.23
CA VAL A 189 -2.49 10.09 -6.39
C VAL A 189 -3.41 11.22 -6.84
N LEU A 190 -2.85 12.23 -7.47
CA LEU A 190 -3.55 13.36 -8.06
C LEU A 190 -3.52 13.21 -9.58
N ILE A 191 -4.68 13.32 -10.21
CA ILE A 191 -4.82 13.29 -11.67
C ILE A 191 -5.49 14.57 -12.11
N PRO A 192 -4.93 15.30 -13.10
CA PRO A 192 -5.58 16.46 -13.70
C PRO A 192 -6.80 16.03 -14.50
N ILE A 193 -7.84 16.87 -14.45
CA ILE A 193 -9.13 16.70 -15.11
C ILE A 193 -9.15 17.51 -16.40
#